data_d32937aaff67d59f0948813ba0a892d6
#
_entry.id   d32937aaff67d59f0948813ba0a892d6
#
_cell.length_a   1.000
_cell.length_b   1.000
_cell.length_c   1.000
_cell.angle_alpha   90.00
_cell.angle_beta   90.00
_cell.angle_gamma   90.00
#
_symmetry.space_group_name_H-M   'P 1'
#
loop_
_entity.id
_entity.type
_entity.pdbx_description
1 polymer ?
#
loop_
_entity_poly.entity_id
_entity_poly.type
_entity_poly.pdbx_seq_one_letter_code
_entity_poly.pdbx_strand_id
1 'polypeptide(L)'
;MFFVPASAPAGAPAALGLVDIVLWVVLPYVVFTLLVVGLVWRYKTDQYGWTSRSSQWNEPAILRWASPLFHFGVLFVFLGHVLGLAVPKSFTSAVGISEHAYHLVATIPGTIAGLMTVVGLVALVYRRVVVKSVRVATTRMDIVTYVMLSVPVALGAVATVVNQVLGGHDGYDYRETISVWFRSIFYLQPQAQLMVDVPLTFKLHVVAGLLLLGLWPFTRLVHAVSVPVGYIARPPVVYRARDGRREAVRTRGGMSD
;
A
#
# COMPACT_ATOMS: atom_id res chain seq x y z
N MET A 1 2.43 -61.09 -1.55
CA MET A 1 2.22 -60.26 -2.73
C MET A 1 1.95 -58.84 -2.22
N PHE A 2 3.01 -58.07 -2.05
CA PHE A 2 2.91 -56.70 -1.49
C PHE A 2 2.56 -55.77 -2.66
N PHE A 3 1.46 -55.06 -2.52
CA PHE A 3 1.01 -54.05 -3.47
C PHE A 3 1.91 -52.83 -3.28
N VAL A 4 2.84 -52.57 -4.21
CA VAL A 4 3.61 -51.30 -4.29
C VAL A 4 2.70 -50.31 -5.02
N PRO A 5 2.27 -49.19 -4.40
CA PRO A 5 1.51 -48.19 -5.13
C PRO A 5 2.41 -47.60 -6.23
N ALA A 6 1.93 -47.50 -7.44
CA ALA A 6 2.60 -46.89 -8.56
C ALA A 6 2.99 -45.46 -8.19
N SER A 7 4.28 -45.12 -8.30
CA SER A 7 4.78 -43.78 -8.18
C SER A 7 4.08 -42.88 -9.19
N ALA A 8 3.51 -41.76 -8.72
CA ALA A 8 2.92 -40.77 -9.61
C ALA A 8 3.94 -40.34 -10.67
N PRO A 9 3.53 -40.09 -11.92
CA PRO A 9 4.44 -39.66 -12.97
C PRO A 9 5.14 -38.36 -12.55
N ALA A 10 6.46 -38.33 -12.66
CA ALA A 10 7.27 -37.14 -12.43
C ALA A 10 6.81 -36.05 -13.41
N GLY A 11 6.18 -34.99 -12.89
CA GLY A 11 5.73 -33.84 -13.69
C GLY A 11 4.23 -33.51 -13.61
N ALA A 12 3.42 -34.25 -12.86
CA ALA A 12 2.05 -33.81 -12.61
C ALA A 12 2.07 -32.58 -11.66
N PRO A 13 1.40 -31.46 -12.01
CA PRO A 13 1.32 -30.31 -11.11
C PRO A 13 0.71 -30.78 -9.78
N ALA A 14 1.34 -30.41 -8.67
CA ALA A 14 0.82 -30.75 -7.35
C ALA A 14 -0.65 -30.32 -7.26
N ALA A 15 -1.51 -31.23 -6.81
CA ALA A 15 -2.92 -30.94 -6.65
C ALA A 15 -3.07 -29.81 -5.63
N LEU A 16 -3.79 -28.75 -6.00
CA LEU A 16 -4.05 -27.63 -5.09
C LEU A 16 -4.83 -28.09 -3.87
N GLY A 17 -4.29 -27.82 -2.69
CA GLY A 17 -4.99 -28.01 -1.44
C GLY A 17 -6.13 -26.99 -1.28
N LEU A 18 -7.08 -27.28 -0.40
CA LEU A 18 -8.16 -26.33 -0.08
C LEU A 18 -7.61 -24.98 0.39
N VAL A 19 -6.54 -24.99 1.18
CA VAL A 19 -5.88 -23.77 1.68
C VAL A 19 -5.32 -22.95 0.52
N ASP A 20 -4.69 -23.58 -0.48
CA ASP A 20 -4.16 -22.87 -1.64
C ASP A 20 -5.27 -22.24 -2.48
N ILE A 21 -6.38 -22.94 -2.66
CA ILE A 21 -7.56 -22.41 -3.37
C ILE A 21 -8.11 -21.19 -2.61
N VAL A 22 -8.27 -21.30 -1.29
CA VAL A 22 -8.79 -20.18 -0.49
C VAL A 22 -7.86 -18.97 -0.51
N LEU A 23 -6.55 -19.17 -0.34
CA LEU A 23 -5.59 -18.07 -0.25
C LEU A 23 -5.24 -17.45 -1.61
N TRP A 24 -5.13 -18.28 -2.68
CA TRP A 24 -4.58 -17.81 -3.96
C TRP A 24 -5.62 -17.63 -5.06
N VAL A 25 -6.86 -18.08 -4.82
CA VAL A 25 -7.99 -17.88 -5.74
C VAL A 25 -9.07 -17.03 -5.09
N VAL A 26 -9.64 -17.50 -3.97
CA VAL A 26 -10.82 -16.85 -3.38
C VAL A 26 -10.49 -15.52 -2.72
N LEU A 27 -9.46 -15.50 -1.87
CA LEU A 27 -9.09 -14.32 -1.08
C LEU A 27 -8.82 -13.07 -1.95
N PRO A 28 -8.05 -13.13 -3.06
CA PRO A 28 -7.84 -11.97 -3.91
C PRO A 28 -9.14 -11.36 -4.45
N TYR A 29 -10.06 -12.18 -4.94
CA TYR A 29 -11.34 -11.67 -5.47
C TYR A 29 -12.23 -11.07 -4.37
N VAL A 30 -12.29 -11.69 -3.21
CA VAL A 30 -13.01 -11.14 -2.04
C VAL A 30 -12.42 -9.79 -1.67
N VAL A 31 -11.09 -9.69 -1.59
CA VAL A 31 -10.39 -8.47 -1.20
C VAL A 31 -10.59 -7.35 -2.23
N PHE A 32 -10.41 -7.63 -3.52
CA PHE A 32 -10.63 -6.61 -4.56
C PHE A 32 -12.09 -6.17 -4.63
N THR A 33 -13.04 -7.08 -4.42
CA THR A 33 -14.46 -6.74 -4.31
C THR A 33 -14.71 -5.84 -3.11
N LEU A 34 -14.19 -6.17 -1.92
CA LEU A 34 -14.29 -5.34 -0.72
C LEU A 34 -13.66 -3.97 -0.92
N LEU A 35 -12.50 -3.91 -1.57
CA LEU A 35 -11.81 -2.65 -1.86
C LEU A 35 -12.68 -1.75 -2.73
N VAL A 36 -13.13 -2.25 -3.88
CA VAL A 36 -13.92 -1.46 -4.85
C VAL A 36 -15.28 -1.09 -4.27
N VAL A 37 -16.04 -2.06 -3.80
CA VAL A 37 -17.39 -1.83 -3.25
C VAL A 37 -17.30 -0.96 -1.99
N GLY A 38 -16.33 -1.20 -1.12
CA GLY A 38 -16.11 -0.44 0.10
C GLY A 38 -15.74 1.03 -0.18
N LEU A 39 -14.89 1.31 -1.18
CA LEU A 39 -14.55 2.67 -1.59
C LEU A 39 -15.77 3.39 -2.19
N VAL A 40 -16.52 2.73 -3.08
CA VAL A 40 -17.74 3.29 -3.67
C VAL A 40 -18.80 3.56 -2.60
N TRP A 41 -19.01 2.61 -1.69
CA TRP A 41 -19.95 2.78 -0.57
C TRP A 41 -19.56 3.97 0.31
N ARG A 42 -18.32 4.04 0.72
CA ARG A 42 -17.81 5.13 1.56
C ARG A 42 -17.87 6.48 0.85
N TYR A 43 -17.56 6.52 -0.45
CA TYR A 43 -17.68 7.74 -1.25
C TYR A 43 -19.14 8.27 -1.26
N LYS A 44 -20.12 7.38 -1.30
CA LYS A 44 -21.55 7.77 -1.30
C LYS A 44 -22.08 8.14 0.08
N THR A 45 -21.56 7.52 1.16
CA THR A 45 -22.12 7.64 2.51
C THR A 45 -21.33 8.52 3.46
N ASP A 46 -20.00 8.64 3.28
CA ASP A 46 -19.09 9.34 4.20
C ASP A 46 -17.97 10.08 3.46
N GLN A 47 -18.33 10.99 2.55
CA GLN A 47 -17.35 11.80 1.81
C GLN A 47 -16.49 12.68 2.73
N TYR A 48 -17.05 13.21 3.80
CA TYR A 48 -16.35 14.08 4.74
C TYR A 48 -15.41 13.33 5.69
N GLY A 49 -15.56 12.01 5.81
CA GLY A 49 -14.67 11.13 6.57
C GLY A 49 -13.36 10.78 5.84
N TRP A 50 -13.18 11.20 4.58
CA TRP A 50 -11.98 10.97 3.77
C TRP A 50 -10.84 11.90 4.16
N THR A 51 -10.41 11.83 5.40
CA THR A 51 -9.35 12.69 5.93
C THR A 51 -8.24 11.86 6.57
N SER A 52 -7.03 12.41 6.57
CA SER A 52 -5.89 11.82 7.29
C SER A 52 -6.02 11.94 8.81
N ARG A 53 -6.95 12.76 9.32
CA ARG A 53 -7.10 13.11 10.74
C ARG A 53 -5.75 13.52 11.33
N SER A 54 -5.14 14.56 10.75
CA SER A 54 -3.83 15.03 11.14
C SER A 54 -3.79 15.39 12.64
N SER A 55 -2.74 14.95 13.30
CA SER A 55 -2.42 15.28 14.70
C SER A 55 -1.26 16.28 14.83
N GLN A 56 -1.04 17.09 13.79
CA GLN A 56 0.06 18.04 13.71
C GLN A 56 0.06 19.06 14.88
N TRP A 57 -1.11 19.51 15.29
CA TRP A 57 -1.27 20.41 16.43
C TRP A 57 -0.81 19.81 17.77
N ASN A 58 -0.86 18.49 17.89
CA ASN A 58 -0.52 17.81 19.14
C ASN A 58 1.00 17.61 19.30
N GLU A 59 1.71 17.41 18.17
CA GLU A 59 3.17 17.26 18.15
C GLU A 59 3.67 17.42 16.70
N PRO A 60 4.32 18.54 16.35
CA PRO A 60 4.79 18.80 15.00
C PRO A 60 6.24 18.36 14.73
N ALA A 61 7.08 18.21 15.76
CA ALA A 61 8.53 18.04 15.56
C ALA A 61 8.87 16.71 14.90
N ILE A 62 8.36 15.60 15.44
CA ILE A 62 8.55 14.26 14.85
C ILE A 62 7.77 14.14 13.56
N LEU A 63 6.51 14.62 13.53
CA LEU A 63 5.64 14.49 12.37
C LEU A 63 6.23 15.15 11.12
N ARG A 64 6.92 16.29 11.27
CA ARG A 64 7.47 17.09 10.17
C ARG A 64 8.46 16.35 9.29
N TRP A 65 9.24 15.41 9.86
CA TRP A 65 10.18 14.60 9.08
C TRP A 65 9.72 13.15 8.89
N ALA A 66 9.07 12.56 9.90
CA ALA A 66 8.65 11.16 9.84
C ALA A 66 7.54 10.92 8.82
N SER A 67 6.59 11.85 8.70
CA SER A 67 5.49 11.72 7.75
C SER A 67 5.95 11.84 6.29
N PRO A 68 6.71 12.84 5.86
CA PRO A 68 7.26 12.86 4.50
C PRO A 68 8.15 11.65 4.20
N LEU A 69 9.02 11.26 5.13
CA LEU A 69 9.90 10.09 4.95
C LEU A 69 9.09 8.83 4.69
N PHE A 70 8.04 8.59 5.49
CA PHE A 70 7.14 7.46 5.29
C PHE A 70 6.40 7.53 3.95
N HIS A 71 5.81 8.69 3.62
CA HIS A 71 4.98 8.81 2.41
C HIS A 71 5.80 8.70 1.12
N PHE A 72 6.97 9.31 1.05
CA PHE A 72 7.87 9.12 -0.10
C PHE A 72 8.38 7.68 -0.16
N GLY A 73 8.76 7.09 0.98
CA GLY A 73 9.17 5.70 1.04
C GLY A 73 8.09 4.76 0.50
N VAL A 74 6.87 4.84 1.03
CA VAL A 74 5.77 3.97 0.61
C VAL A 74 5.34 4.21 -0.84
N LEU A 75 5.43 5.45 -1.34
CA LEU A 75 5.16 5.75 -2.75
C LEU A 75 6.14 5.04 -3.68
N PHE A 76 7.45 5.10 -3.38
CA PHE A 76 8.46 4.39 -4.16
C PHE A 76 8.34 2.88 -4.01
N VAL A 77 8.02 2.36 -2.82
CA VAL A 77 7.71 0.94 -2.62
C VAL A 77 6.51 0.52 -3.46
N PHE A 78 5.45 1.32 -3.49
CA PHE A 78 4.28 1.05 -4.33
C PHE A 78 4.64 1.04 -5.83
N LEU A 79 5.41 2.02 -6.31
CA LEU A 79 5.88 2.04 -7.69
C LEU A 79 6.75 0.82 -8.02
N GLY A 80 7.60 0.39 -7.09
CA GLY A 80 8.36 -0.86 -7.22
C GLY A 80 7.47 -2.09 -7.34
N HIS A 81 6.38 -2.17 -6.57
CA HIS A 81 5.38 -3.24 -6.70
C HIS A 81 4.67 -3.20 -8.05
N VAL A 82 4.29 -2.01 -8.53
CA VAL A 82 3.68 -1.88 -9.86
C VAL A 82 4.64 -2.38 -10.94
N LEU A 83 5.91 -1.97 -10.91
CA LEU A 83 6.92 -2.45 -11.86
C LEU A 83 7.15 -3.94 -11.75
N GLY A 84 7.29 -4.47 -10.52
CA GLY A 84 7.58 -5.87 -10.30
C GLY A 84 6.41 -6.83 -10.58
N LEU A 85 5.17 -6.43 -10.29
CA LEU A 85 4.00 -7.29 -10.41
C LEU A 85 3.25 -7.10 -11.74
N ALA A 86 3.06 -5.85 -12.17
CA ALA A 86 2.24 -5.56 -13.34
C ALA A 86 3.03 -5.63 -14.66
N VAL A 87 4.33 -5.29 -14.67
CA VAL A 87 5.16 -5.28 -15.88
C VAL A 87 5.75 -6.67 -16.13
N PRO A 88 5.41 -7.35 -17.25
CA PRO A 88 5.96 -8.66 -17.57
C PRO A 88 7.46 -8.63 -17.84
N LYS A 89 8.15 -9.73 -17.54
CA LYS A 89 9.57 -9.92 -17.86
C LYS A 89 9.83 -9.80 -19.37
N SER A 90 8.93 -10.32 -20.19
CA SER A 90 8.98 -10.20 -21.66
C SER A 90 8.97 -8.76 -22.14
N PHE A 91 8.24 -7.87 -21.47
CA PHE A 91 8.23 -6.45 -21.84
C PHE A 91 9.57 -5.78 -21.54
N THR A 92 10.15 -6.01 -20.34
CA THR A 92 11.45 -5.44 -20.00
C THR A 92 12.57 -5.92 -20.92
N SER A 93 12.53 -7.19 -21.31
CA SER A 93 13.47 -7.76 -22.29
C SER A 93 13.28 -7.17 -23.69
N ALA A 94 12.03 -6.96 -24.14
CA ALA A 94 11.73 -6.37 -25.45
C ALA A 94 12.21 -4.92 -25.59
N VAL A 95 12.25 -4.15 -24.49
CA VAL A 95 12.80 -2.78 -24.47
C VAL A 95 14.31 -2.73 -24.17
N GLY A 96 14.99 -3.88 -24.18
CA GLY A 96 16.45 -3.97 -24.02
C GLY A 96 16.95 -3.87 -22.57
N ILE A 97 16.09 -3.97 -21.56
CA ILE A 97 16.50 -3.99 -20.16
C ILE A 97 16.93 -5.42 -19.80
N SER A 98 18.24 -5.60 -19.53
CA SER A 98 18.75 -6.91 -19.09
C SER A 98 18.24 -7.26 -17.69
N GLU A 99 18.16 -8.57 -17.38
CA GLU A 99 17.76 -9.04 -16.05
C GLU A 99 18.68 -8.48 -14.95
N HIS A 100 19.97 -8.38 -15.22
CA HIS A 100 20.93 -7.79 -14.29
C HIS A 100 20.62 -6.29 -14.01
N ALA A 101 20.38 -5.51 -15.06
CA ALA A 101 20.03 -4.10 -14.90
C ALA A 101 18.70 -3.92 -14.16
N TYR A 102 17.69 -4.76 -14.47
CA TYR A 102 16.43 -4.76 -13.76
C TYR A 102 16.63 -5.08 -12.27
N HIS A 103 17.41 -6.13 -11.96
CA HIS A 103 17.67 -6.54 -10.59
C HIS A 103 18.37 -5.42 -9.78
N LEU A 104 19.35 -4.75 -10.36
CA LEU A 104 20.01 -3.60 -9.71
C LEU A 104 19.00 -2.45 -9.42
N VAL A 105 18.17 -2.09 -10.40
CA VAL A 105 17.17 -1.04 -10.24
C VAL A 105 16.08 -1.45 -9.24
N ALA A 106 15.69 -2.71 -9.19
CA ALA A 106 14.72 -3.19 -8.23
C ALA A 106 15.29 -3.27 -6.80
N THR A 107 16.55 -3.72 -6.66
CA THR A 107 17.15 -3.98 -5.35
C THR A 107 17.64 -2.71 -4.68
N ILE A 108 18.43 -1.87 -5.38
CA ILE A 108 19.04 -0.69 -4.74
C ILE A 108 18.00 0.38 -4.39
N PRO A 109 17.22 0.96 -5.32
CA PRO A 109 16.17 1.91 -4.99
C PRO A 109 15.08 1.28 -4.13
N GLY A 110 14.75 0.01 -4.35
CA GLY A 110 13.76 -0.72 -3.54
C GLY A 110 14.16 -0.85 -2.08
N THR A 111 15.44 -1.15 -1.79
CA THR A 111 15.98 -1.22 -0.43
C THR A 111 15.96 0.15 0.25
N ILE A 112 16.36 1.21 -0.48
CA ILE A 112 16.32 2.58 0.04
C ILE A 112 14.88 2.98 0.38
N ALA A 113 13.94 2.75 -0.54
CA ALA A 113 12.52 3.04 -0.33
C ALA A 113 11.92 2.24 0.83
N GLY A 114 12.28 0.96 0.93
CA GLY A 114 11.90 0.11 2.05
C GLY A 114 12.42 0.63 3.40
N LEU A 115 13.70 1.04 3.45
CA LEU A 115 14.30 1.62 4.65
C LEU A 115 13.61 2.94 5.05
N MET A 116 13.35 3.84 4.09
CA MET A 116 12.59 5.06 4.31
C MET A 116 11.19 4.76 4.89
N THR A 117 10.52 3.77 4.34
CA THR A 117 9.19 3.33 4.80
C THR A 117 9.24 2.81 6.23
N VAL A 118 10.18 1.92 6.53
CA VAL A 118 10.33 1.32 7.88
C VAL A 118 10.69 2.38 8.90
N VAL A 119 11.71 3.20 8.64
CA VAL A 119 12.15 4.25 9.59
C VAL A 119 11.04 5.27 9.81
N GLY A 120 10.39 5.73 8.73
CA GLY A 120 9.26 6.66 8.83
C GLY A 120 8.09 6.07 9.62
N LEU A 121 7.72 4.81 9.36
CA LEU A 121 6.64 4.11 10.08
C LEU A 121 6.98 3.93 11.57
N VAL A 122 8.19 3.47 11.89
CA VAL A 122 8.65 3.31 13.28
C VAL A 122 8.59 4.64 14.02
N ALA A 123 9.04 5.73 13.42
CA ALA A 123 8.97 7.05 14.01
C ALA A 123 7.51 7.52 14.24
N LEU A 124 6.60 7.25 13.30
CA LEU A 124 5.18 7.56 13.45
C LEU A 124 4.50 6.72 14.54
N VAL A 125 4.84 5.43 14.63
CA VAL A 125 4.35 4.54 15.70
C VAL A 125 4.91 4.99 17.05
N TYR A 126 6.22 5.24 17.15
CA TYR A 126 6.86 5.77 18.35
C TYR A 126 6.15 7.03 18.84
N ARG A 127 5.95 8.01 17.94
CA ARG A 127 5.22 9.24 18.25
C ARG A 127 3.83 8.96 18.82
N ARG A 128 3.12 7.98 18.23
CA ARG A 128 1.76 7.61 18.64
C ARG A 128 1.72 6.97 20.03
N VAL A 129 2.73 6.19 20.38
CA VAL A 129 2.80 5.46 21.65
C VAL A 129 3.36 6.33 22.78
N VAL A 130 4.41 7.11 22.51
CA VAL A 130 5.18 7.80 23.54
C VAL A 130 4.62 9.21 23.84
N VAL A 131 4.21 9.95 22.80
CA VAL A 131 3.73 11.33 23.01
C VAL A 131 2.31 11.33 23.58
N LYS A 132 2.16 11.77 24.82
CA LYS A 132 0.90 11.71 25.58
C LYS A 132 -0.27 12.41 24.86
N SER A 133 -0.08 13.60 24.31
CA SER A 133 -1.11 14.35 23.58
C SER A 133 -1.60 13.63 22.33
N VAL A 134 -0.71 12.94 21.61
CA VAL A 134 -1.04 12.14 20.43
C VAL A 134 -1.72 10.84 20.82
N ARG A 135 -1.23 10.20 21.88
CA ARG A 135 -1.80 8.93 22.40
C ARG A 135 -3.25 9.09 22.85
N VAL A 136 -3.58 10.16 23.57
CA VAL A 136 -4.95 10.45 24.02
C VAL A 136 -5.88 10.71 22.85
N ALA A 137 -5.41 11.30 21.77
CA ALA A 137 -6.18 11.52 20.54
C ALA A 137 -6.28 10.28 19.63
N THR A 138 -5.66 9.15 20.02
CA THR A 138 -5.62 7.92 19.22
C THR A 138 -6.93 7.14 19.37
N THR A 139 -7.58 6.85 18.26
CA THR A 139 -8.80 6.02 18.20
C THR A 139 -8.46 4.54 18.03
N ARG A 140 -9.42 3.65 18.30
CA ARG A 140 -9.26 2.20 18.03
C ARG A 140 -8.95 1.93 16.56
N MET A 141 -9.58 2.66 15.65
CA MET A 141 -9.34 2.52 14.21
C MET A 141 -7.91 2.95 13.82
N ASP A 142 -7.31 3.91 14.53
CA ASP A 142 -5.91 4.26 14.31
C ASP A 142 -4.98 3.11 14.67
N ILE A 143 -5.25 2.42 15.78
CA ILE A 143 -4.47 1.25 16.20
C ILE A 143 -4.58 0.15 15.15
N VAL A 144 -5.80 -0.18 14.71
CA VAL A 144 -6.02 -1.17 13.64
C VAL A 144 -5.25 -0.79 12.37
N THR A 145 -5.30 0.48 11.97
CA THR A 145 -4.58 0.97 10.78
C THR A 145 -3.07 0.79 10.92
N TYR A 146 -2.50 1.17 12.08
CA TYR A 146 -1.05 1.01 12.29
C TYR A 146 -0.63 -0.46 12.34
N VAL A 147 -1.40 -1.33 12.99
CA VAL A 147 -1.11 -2.76 13.03
C VAL A 147 -1.16 -3.36 11.62
N MET A 148 -2.28 -3.11 10.90
CA MET A 148 -2.48 -3.63 9.53
C MET A 148 -1.45 -3.11 8.53
N LEU A 149 -0.92 -1.91 8.75
CA LEU A 149 0.14 -1.35 7.91
C LEU A 149 1.53 -1.87 8.29
N SER A 150 1.79 -2.03 9.60
CA SER A 150 3.10 -2.48 10.09
C SER A 150 3.40 -3.93 9.72
N VAL A 151 2.40 -4.82 9.70
CA VAL A 151 2.60 -6.23 9.40
C VAL A 151 3.12 -6.46 7.98
N PRO A 152 2.46 -5.99 6.89
CA PRO A 152 3.00 -6.18 5.55
C PRO A 152 4.32 -5.41 5.34
N VAL A 153 4.53 -4.25 5.94
CA VAL A 153 5.81 -3.53 5.85
C VAL A 153 6.94 -4.33 6.49
N ALA A 154 6.74 -4.90 7.67
CA ALA A 154 7.73 -5.73 8.34
C ALA A 154 8.03 -7.02 7.55
N LEU A 155 6.98 -7.72 7.08
CA LEU A 155 7.13 -8.94 6.28
C LEU A 155 7.81 -8.66 4.94
N GLY A 156 7.49 -7.55 4.29
CA GLY A 156 8.14 -7.12 3.05
C GLY A 156 9.61 -6.77 3.26
N ALA A 157 9.95 -6.10 4.35
CA ALA A 157 11.34 -5.84 4.72
C ALA A 157 12.12 -7.14 4.95
N VAL A 158 11.54 -8.10 5.68
CA VAL A 158 12.15 -9.43 5.90
C VAL A 158 12.31 -10.16 4.57
N ALA A 159 11.28 -10.19 3.71
CA ALA A 159 11.36 -10.83 2.40
C ALA A 159 12.46 -10.20 1.53
N THR A 160 12.59 -8.87 1.52
CA THR A 160 13.65 -8.17 0.78
C THR A 160 15.03 -8.52 1.33
N VAL A 161 15.23 -8.47 2.65
CA VAL A 161 16.53 -8.78 3.25
C VAL A 161 16.92 -10.23 2.99
N VAL A 162 16.02 -11.17 3.26
CA VAL A 162 16.32 -12.61 3.16
C VAL A 162 16.53 -13.04 1.70
N ASN A 163 15.69 -12.58 0.77
CA ASN A 163 15.67 -13.12 -0.59
C ASN A 163 16.41 -12.23 -1.61
N GLN A 164 16.56 -10.95 -1.37
CA GLN A 164 17.21 -10.03 -2.33
C GLN A 164 18.59 -9.57 -1.86
N VAL A 165 18.76 -9.31 -0.56
CA VAL A 165 20.06 -8.84 -0.05
C VAL A 165 20.95 -10.01 0.30
N LEU A 166 20.46 -10.97 1.09
CA LEU A 166 21.24 -12.14 1.51
C LEU A 166 21.28 -13.23 0.44
N GLY A 167 20.21 -13.39 -0.35
CA GLY A 167 20.13 -14.35 -1.46
C GLY A 167 20.98 -13.94 -2.67
N GLY A 168 21.28 -12.67 -2.83
CA GLY A 168 22.11 -12.17 -3.94
C GLY A 168 21.58 -12.58 -5.31
N HIS A 169 22.46 -13.10 -6.18
CA HIS A 169 22.11 -13.60 -7.51
C HIS A 169 21.24 -14.87 -7.50
N ASP A 170 21.32 -15.68 -6.45
CA ASP A 170 20.54 -16.90 -6.27
C ASP A 170 19.21 -16.62 -5.55
N GLY A 171 18.87 -15.36 -5.40
CA GLY A 171 17.61 -14.90 -4.79
C GLY A 171 16.39 -15.40 -5.55
N TYR A 172 15.28 -15.56 -4.84
CA TYR A 172 14.02 -16.06 -5.42
C TYR A 172 13.48 -15.12 -6.51
N ASP A 173 13.30 -15.62 -7.73
CA ASP A 173 12.71 -14.86 -8.84
C ASP A 173 11.17 -14.83 -8.76
N TYR A 174 10.65 -13.85 -8.04
CA TYR A 174 9.21 -13.62 -7.89
C TYR A 174 8.53 -13.22 -9.22
N ARG A 175 9.29 -12.78 -10.22
CA ARG A 175 8.72 -12.34 -11.52
C ARG A 175 8.19 -13.49 -12.35
N GLU A 176 8.67 -14.71 -12.14
CA GLU A 176 8.23 -15.92 -12.84
C GLU A 176 7.07 -16.63 -12.13
N THR A 177 6.80 -16.29 -10.88
CA THR A 177 5.78 -16.95 -10.05
C THR A 177 4.72 -15.96 -9.54
N ILE A 178 5.05 -15.17 -8.51
CA ILE A 178 4.12 -14.25 -7.84
C ILE A 178 3.55 -13.23 -8.82
N SER A 179 4.40 -12.66 -9.69
CA SER A 179 3.96 -11.65 -10.66
C SER A 179 3.04 -12.24 -11.73
N VAL A 180 3.32 -13.47 -12.18
CA VAL A 180 2.45 -14.17 -13.15
C VAL A 180 1.11 -14.49 -12.49
N TRP A 181 1.13 -15.05 -11.26
CA TRP A 181 -0.08 -15.28 -10.48
C TRP A 181 -0.88 -13.98 -10.29
N PHE A 182 -0.24 -12.89 -9.87
CA PHE A 182 -0.91 -11.61 -9.65
C PHE A 182 -1.61 -11.10 -10.91
N ARG A 183 -0.96 -11.13 -12.06
CA ARG A 183 -1.57 -10.72 -13.34
C ARG A 183 -2.70 -11.65 -13.77
N SER A 184 -2.60 -12.95 -13.50
CA SER A 184 -3.60 -13.94 -13.86
C SER A 184 -4.95 -13.74 -13.16
N ILE A 185 -4.95 -13.09 -11.99
CA ILE A 185 -6.19 -12.70 -11.27
C ILE A 185 -7.03 -11.76 -12.14
N PHE A 186 -6.40 -10.79 -12.80
CA PHE A 186 -7.10 -9.79 -13.63
C PHE A 186 -7.61 -10.37 -14.97
N TYR A 187 -7.06 -11.50 -15.39
CA TYR A 187 -7.59 -12.26 -16.54
C TYR A 187 -8.68 -13.27 -16.14
N LEU A 188 -9.07 -13.30 -14.86
CA LEU A 188 -10.03 -14.25 -14.30
C LEU A 188 -9.61 -15.72 -14.46
N GLN A 189 -8.31 -15.98 -14.55
CA GLN A 189 -7.70 -17.31 -14.68
C GLN A 189 -6.53 -17.45 -13.68
N PRO A 190 -6.79 -17.41 -12.36
CA PRO A 190 -5.75 -17.38 -11.35
C PRO A 190 -4.90 -18.65 -11.36
N GLN A 191 -3.60 -18.49 -11.65
CA GLN A 191 -2.63 -19.59 -11.69
C GLN A 191 -2.10 -19.88 -10.28
N ALA A 192 -2.97 -20.38 -9.41
CA ALA A 192 -2.66 -20.63 -8.00
C ALA A 192 -1.51 -21.63 -7.77
N GLN A 193 -1.27 -22.54 -8.73
CA GLN A 193 -0.18 -23.50 -8.69
C GLN A 193 1.19 -22.85 -8.55
N LEU A 194 1.37 -21.66 -9.14
CA LEU A 194 2.61 -20.89 -9.05
C LEU A 194 2.94 -20.43 -7.62
N MET A 195 1.93 -20.42 -6.74
CA MET A 195 2.10 -20.00 -5.35
C MET A 195 2.48 -21.14 -4.40
N VAL A 196 2.43 -22.41 -4.84
CA VAL A 196 2.67 -23.58 -3.99
C VAL A 196 4.10 -23.60 -3.46
N ASP A 197 5.09 -23.35 -4.32
CA ASP A 197 6.51 -23.42 -3.98
C ASP A 197 7.14 -22.06 -3.65
N VAL A 198 6.32 -21.00 -3.53
CA VAL A 198 6.78 -19.67 -3.13
C VAL A 198 7.29 -19.71 -1.69
N PRO A 199 8.44 -19.08 -1.36
CA PRO A 199 8.94 -19.00 0.00
C PRO A 199 7.91 -18.39 0.97
N LEU A 200 7.87 -18.92 2.18
CA LEU A 200 6.87 -18.55 3.20
C LEU A 200 6.87 -17.03 3.51
N THR A 201 8.05 -16.39 3.48
CA THR A 201 8.19 -14.94 3.70
C THR A 201 7.37 -14.14 2.70
N PHE A 202 7.40 -14.50 1.41
CA PHE A 202 6.59 -13.87 0.38
C PHE A 202 5.10 -14.21 0.54
N LYS A 203 4.75 -15.47 0.83
CA LYS A 203 3.34 -15.87 1.06
C LYS A 203 2.71 -15.04 2.17
N LEU A 204 3.39 -14.92 3.30
CA LEU A 204 2.92 -14.12 4.43
C LEU A 204 2.79 -12.64 4.08
N HIS A 205 3.76 -12.09 3.34
CA HIS A 205 3.72 -10.70 2.88
C HIS A 205 2.52 -10.46 1.94
N VAL A 206 2.29 -11.35 0.97
CA VAL A 206 1.16 -11.26 0.02
C VAL A 206 -0.18 -11.31 0.77
N VAL A 207 -0.36 -12.27 1.68
CA VAL A 207 -1.59 -12.39 2.49
C VAL A 207 -1.80 -11.13 3.33
N ALA A 208 -0.77 -10.63 4.01
CA ALA A 208 -0.85 -9.41 4.81
C ALA A 208 -1.18 -8.19 3.96
N GLY A 209 -0.62 -8.08 2.75
CA GLY A 209 -0.93 -7.03 1.78
C GLY A 209 -2.38 -7.10 1.30
N LEU A 210 -2.88 -8.29 0.98
CA LEU A 210 -4.29 -8.50 0.61
C LEU A 210 -5.23 -8.08 1.75
N LEU A 211 -4.96 -8.49 2.99
CA LEU A 211 -5.77 -8.09 4.15
C LEU A 211 -5.75 -6.56 4.36
N LEU A 212 -4.60 -5.91 4.18
CA LEU A 212 -4.49 -4.46 4.22
C LEU A 212 -5.38 -3.81 3.15
N LEU A 213 -5.36 -4.31 1.90
CA LEU A 213 -6.21 -3.82 0.82
C LEU A 213 -7.71 -4.00 1.13
N GLY A 214 -8.11 -5.15 1.67
CA GLY A 214 -9.50 -5.41 2.07
C GLY A 214 -10.01 -4.48 3.17
N LEU A 215 -9.14 -4.08 4.11
CA LEU A 215 -9.46 -3.17 5.19
C LEU A 215 -9.31 -1.68 4.81
N TRP A 216 -8.68 -1.39 3.67
CA TRP A 216 -8.39 -0.03 3.23
C TRP A 216 -9.59 0.91 3.27
N PRO A 217 -10.76 0.56 2.70
CA PRO A 217 -11.92 1.45 2.67
C PRO A 217 -12.43 1.82 4.07
N PHE A 218 -12.24 0.95 5.05
CA PHE A 218 -12.76 1.11 6.41
C PHE A 218 -11.80 1.86 7.35
N THR A 219 -10.60 2.18 6.87
CA THR A 219 -9.55 2.85 7.63
C THR A 219 -9.33 4.28 7.13
N ARG A 220 -8.40 4.99 7.78
CA ARG A 220 -7.96 6.32 7.30
C ARG A 220 -7.07 6.25 6.06
N LEU A 221 -6.64 5.07 5.62
CA LEU A 221 -5.86 4.89 4.39
C LEU A 221 -6.62 5.35 3.14
N VAL A 222 -7.93 5.48 3.23
CA VAL A 222 -8.79 6.06 2.18
C VAL A 222 -8.30 7.44 1.71
N HIS A 223 -7.62 8.22 2.55
CA HIS A 223 -7.08 9.52 2.14
C HIS A 223 -6.08 9.42 0.97
N ALA A 224 -5.41 8.28 0.80
CA ALA A 224 -4.46 8.07 -0.31
C ALA A 224 -5.15 8.06 -1.69
N VAL A 225 -6.44 7.72 -1.76
CA VAL A 225 -7.24 7.72 -3.00
C VAL A 225 -8.17 8.93 -3.10
N SER A 226 -8.13 9.85 -2.12
CA SER A 226 -8.91 11.08 -2.10
C SER A 226 -8.15 12.28 -2.68
N VAL A 227 -7.24 12.04 -3.62
CA VAL A 227 -6.47 13.11 -4.28
C VAL A 227 -7.43 14.06 -4.98
N PRO A 228 -7.45 15.35 -4.65
CA PRO A 228 -8.38 16.31 -5.23
C PRO A 228 -7.91 16.74 -6.62
N VAL A 229 -7.94 15.81 -7.58
CA VAL A 229 -7.48 16.02 -8.97
C VAL A 229 -8.14 17.25 -9.60
N GLY A 230 -9.41 17.52 -9.25
CA GLY A 230 -10.13 18.69 -9.70
C GLY A 230 -9.52 20.04 -9.25
N TYR A 231 -8.65 20.06 -8.23
CA TYR A 231 -8.02 21.30 -7.79
C TYR A 231 -7.00 21.84 -8.78
N ILE A 232 -6.43 21.00 -9.65
CA ILE A 232 -5.49 21.41 -10.69
C ILE A 232 -6.18 22.36 -11.70
N ALA A 233 -7.48 22.13 -11.98
CA ALA A 233 -8.28 22.92 -12.92
C ALA A 233 -9.24 23.91 -12.21
N ARG A 234 -9.25 23.96 -10.88
CA ARG A 234 -10.15 24.81 -10.12
C ARG A 234 -9.64 26.25 -10.11
N PRO A 235 -10.48 27.25 -10.43
CA PRO A 235 -10.08 28.65 -10.28
C PRO A 235 -9.79 28.97 -8.81
N PRO A 236 -8.87 29.91 -8.52
CA PRO A 236 -8.51 30.28 -7.16
C PRO A 236 -9.74 30.79 -6.39
N VAL A 237 -9.85 30.36 -5.14
CA VAL A 237 -10.92 30.85 -4.25
C VAL A 237 -10.55 32.28 -3.81
N VAL A 238 -11.33 33.26 -4.26
CA VAL A 238 -11.16 34.65 -3.86
C VAL A 238 -11.87 34.85 -2.52
N TYR A 239 -11.11 34.96 -1.44
CA TYR A 239 -11.65 35.39 -0.14
C TYR A 239 -11.88 36.89 -0.18
N ARG A 240 -13.16 37.31 -0.19
CA ARG A 240 -13.52 38.71 -0.02
C ARG A 240 -13.75 38.97 1.45
N ALA A 241 -13.02 39.97 2.00
CA ALA A 241 -13.31 40.42 3.35
C ALA A 241 -14.74 40.96 3.45
N ARG A 242 -15.49 40.52 4.45
CA ARG A 242 -16.86 41.02 4.73
C ARG A 242 -16.83 42.50 5.17
N ASP A 243 -15.68 43.02 5.52
CA ASP A 243 -15.52 44.35 6.16
C ASP A 243 -15.63 45.54 5.19
N GLY A 244 -15.56 45.31 3.86
CA GLY A 244 -15.77 46.38 2.88
C GLY A 244 -17.13 47.04 2.94
N ARG A 245 -18.10 46.41 3.62
CA ARG A 245 -19.45 47.00 3.83
C ARG A 245 -19.52 47.90 5.06
N ARG A 246 -18.63 47.72 6.02
CA ARG A 246 -18.60 48.55 7.24
C ARG A 246 -17.88 49.89 7.04
N GLU A 247 -16.90 49.96 6.17
CA GLU A 247 -16.24 51.21 5.79
C GLU A 247 -17.16 52.11 4.96
N ALA A 248 -17.93 51.54 4.01
CA ALA A 248 -18.88 52.29 3.19
C ALA A 248 -20.05 52.86 4.00
N VAL A 249 -20.41 52.25 5.12
CA VAL A 249 -21.43 52.80 6.05
C VAL A 249 -20.85 53.89 6.96
N ARG A 250 -19.58 53.80 7.34
CA ARG A 250 -18.93 54.79 8.20
C ARG A 250 -18.62 56.09 7.46
N THR A 251 -18.30 56.03 6.16
CA THR A 251 -18.06 57.23 5.36
C THR A 251 -19.32 57.92 4.92
N ARG A 252 -20.51 57.25 4.88
CA ARG A 252 -21.82 57.89 4.61
C ARG A 252 -22.47 58.46 5.81
N GLY A 253 -22.07 58.11 7.05
CA GLY A 253 -22.64 58.66 8.28
C GLY A 253 -21.90 59.86 8.86
N GLY A 254 -20.83 60.33 8.19
CA GLY A 254 -19.97 61.40 8.66
C GLY A 254 -20.12 62.74 7.94
N MET A 255 -21.16 62.90 7.14
CA MET A 255 -21.46 64.19 6.46
C MET A 255 -22.90 64.63 6.74
N SER A 256 -23.11 64.97 7.99
CA SER A 256 -24.22 65.85 8.38
C SER A 256 -23.79 66.57 9.63
N ASP A 257 -23.12 67.72 9.48
CA ASP A 257 -23.33 68.93 10.25
C ASP A 257 -22.58 70.07 9.57
#